data_331c265334a2482df7ee675839859510
#
_entry.id   331c265334a2482df7ee675839859510
#
_cell.length_a   1.000
_cell.length_b   1.000
_cell.length_c   1.000
_cell.angle_alpha   90.00
_cell.angle_beta   90.00
_cell.angle_gamma   90.00
#
_symmetry.space_group_name_H-M   'P 1'
#
loop_
_entity.id
_entity.type
_entity.pdbx_description
1 polymer ?
#
loop_
_entity_poly.entity_id
_entity_poly.type
_entity_poly.pdbx_seq_one_letter_code
_entity_poly.pdbx_strand_id
1 'polypeptide(L)'
;MNRRFWRDRRVFVTGHSGFKGTWLTQWLTLLGSRVTGYSLPDSDVRNLASLRAAMSAAEPEVIIHLAAQSLVRASYQDPVTTFTTNVIGTVHALEAVRATPSVRAAIMVTSDKCYANTGHPRPFAEDDRLGGRDPYSSSKACAELAIAAYRESFLPKSPRVISVRAGNVIGGGDWSKDRLVPDLVRAFRAGQPAQIRYPETTRPWQFVLDALHGYVLAAERAFEREVPGAFNFGPDVRDARTVRWLADAMAARWGGGASWRASEAEHPHEAASLALVSTRARQLLGWTPLLDAETAVDWTADWYKSSRDLTVEQIEAFMELLPA
;
A
#
# COMPACT_ATOMS: atom_id res chain seq x y z
N MET A 1 7.63 9.34 -14.55
CA MET A 1 6.31 9.87 -14.13
C MET A 1 5.98 11.12 -14.95
N ASN A 2 4.77 11.23 -15.48
CA ASN A 2 4.36 12.34 -16.36
C ASN A 2 3.61 13.42 -15.59
N ARG A 3 4.29 14.50 -15.18
CA ARG A 3 3.67 15.63 -14.45
C ARG A 3 2.53 16.31 -15.22
N ARG A 4 2.61 16.37 -16.57
CA ARG A 4 1.54 16.95 -17.41
C ARG A 4 0.26 16.11 -17.38
N PHE A 5 0.38 14.81 -17.25
CA PHE A 5 -0.76 13.90 -17.15
C PHE A 5 -1.63 14.22 -15.92
N TRP A 6 -1.01 14.53 -14.78
CA TRP A 6 -1.69 14.74 -13.51
C TRP A 6 -2.30 16.12 -13.34
N ARG A 7 -1.83 17.12 -14.09
CA ARG A 7 -2.36 18.49 -14.00
C ARG A 7 -3.86 18.50 -14.35
N ASP A 8 -4.67 19.09 -13.46
CA ASP A 8 -6.14 19.17 -13.53
C ASP A 8 -6.88 17.82 -13.60
N ARG A 9 -6.18 16.68 -13.45
CA ARG A 9 -6.77 15.35 -13.46
C ARG A 9 -7.69 15.17 -12.27
N ARG A 10 -8.95 14.75 -12.50
CA ARG A 10 -9.87 14.41 -11.42
C ARG A 10 -9.57 13.01 -10.93
N VAL A 11 -9.14 12.91 -9.67
CA VAL A 11 -8.73 11.66 -9.04
C VAL A 11 -9.59 11.40 -7.81
N PHE A 12 -10.16 10.21 -7.71
CA PHE A 12 -10.91 9.76 -6.54
C PHE A 12 -10.08 8.77 -5.75
N VAL A 13 -9.86 9.05 -4.46
CA VAL A 13 -9.01 8.22 -3.59
C VAL A 13 -9.81 7.70 -2.42
N THR A 14 -10.09 6.39 -2.39
CA THR A 14 -10.68 5.79 -1.18
C THR A 14 -9.58 5.48 -0.17
N GLY A 15 -9.86 5.65 1.12
CA GLY A 15 -8.85 5.48 2.16
C GLY A 15 -7.79 6.60 2.18
N HIS A 16 -8.15 7.78 1.67
CA HIS A 16 -7.26 8.94 1.52
C HIS A 16 -6.67 9.46 2.84
N SER A 17 -7.34 9.26 3.97
CA SER A 17 -6.87 9.67 5.30
C SER A 17 -6.00 8.62 6.01
N GLY A 18 -5.86 7.41 5.43
CA GLY A 18 -4.96 6.39 5.94
C GLY A 18 -3.49 6.68 5.61
N PHE A 19 -2.56 5.91 6.16
CA PHE A 19 -1.12 6.10 5.97
C PHE A 19 -0.72 6.34 4.50
N LYS A 20 -0.89 5.36 3.63
CA LYS A 20 -0.58 5.52 2.19
C LYS A 20 -1.44 6.57 1.50
N GLY A 21 -2.70 6.68 1.93
CA GLY A 21 -3.66 7.62 1.34
C GLY A 21 -3.26 9.07 1.55
N THR A 22 -2.78 9.43 2.73
CA THR A 22 -2.30 10.78 3.04
C THR A 22 -1.12 11.16 2.15
N TRP A 23 -0.11 10.29 2.03
CA TRP A 23 1.03 10.52 1.17
C TRP A 23 0.63 10.65 -0.31
N LEU A 24 -0.23 9.74 -0.79
CA LEU A 24 -0.70 9.78 -2.17
C LEU A 24 -1.51 11.04 -2.49
N THR A 25 -2.41 11.43 -1.59
CA THR A 25 -3.25 12.61 -1.77
C THR A 25 -2.39 13.88 -1.84
N GLN A 26 -1.43 14.03 -0.94
CA GLN A 26 -0.50 15.16 -0.97
C GLN A 26 0.34 15.17 -2.26
N TRP A 27 0.88 14.01 -2.66
CA TRP A 27 1.65 13.92 -3.89
C TRP A 27 0.84 14.28 -5.14
N LEU A 28 -0.35 13.71 -5.29
CA LEU A 28 -1.24 14.05 -6.42
C LEU A 28 -1.63 15.53 -6.44
N THR A 29 -1.84 16.14 -5.27
CA THR A 29 -2.12 17.57 -5.15
C THR A 29 -0.93 18.41 -5.58
N LEU A 30 0.30 18.05 -5.18
CA LEU A 30 1.53 18.69 -5.64
C LEU A 30 1.74 18.56 -7.16
N LEU A 31 1.26 17.48 -7.77
CA LEU A 31 1.25 17.28 -9.21
C LEU A 31 0.16 18.09 -9.95
N GLY A 32 -0.70 18.80 -9.20
CA GLY A 32 -1.78 19.63 -9.73
C GLY A 32 -3.08 18.89 -10.02
N SER A 33 -3.27 17.69 -9.46
CA SER A 33 -4.54 16.95 -9.59
C SER A 33 -5.64 17.50 -8.68
N ARG A 34 -6.89 17.33 -9.10
CA ARG A 34 -8.09 17.60 -8.30
C ARG A 34 -8.48 16.32 -7.58
N VAL A 35 -8.06 16.18 -6.32
CA VAL A 35 -8.28 14.95 -5.56
C VAL A 35 -9.56 15.03 -4.75
N THR A 36 -10.45 14.05 -4.93
CA THR A 36 -11.61 13.82 -4.05
C THR A 36 -11.32 12.61 -3.17
N GLY A 37 -11.26 12.84 -1.86
CA GLY A 37 -11.04 11.80 -0.88
C GLY A 37 -12.34 11.15 -0.39
N TYR A 38 -12.30 9.84 -0.08
CA TYR A 38 -13.42 9.07 0.46
C TYR A 38 -12.91 8.09 1.52
N SER A 39 -13.17 8.33 2.80
CA SER A 39 -12.73 7.46 3.89
C SER A 39 -13.49 7.69 5.20
N LEU A 40 -13.39 6.74 6.11
CA LEU A 40 -13.89 6.90 7.48
C LEU A 40 -13.25 8.15 8.16
N PRO A 41 -13.97 8.75 9.13
CA PRO A 41 -15.30 8.36 9.64
C PRO A 41 -16.46 8.80 8.75
N ASP A 42 -16.28 9.75 7.84
CA ASP A 42 -17.37 10.40 7.11
C ASP A 42 -17.92 9.54 5.97
N SER A 43 -17.13 8.62 5.45
CA SER A 43 -17.43 7.85 4.24
C SER A 43 -16.94 6.41 4.33
N ASP A 44 -17.85 5.45 4.11
CA ASP A 44 -17.57 4.01 4.23
C ASP A 44 -17.74 3.28 2.90
N VAL A 45 -16.70 2.59 2.43
CA VAL A 45 -16.73 1.78 1.19
C VAL A 45 -17.71 0.60 1.27
N ARG A 46 -18.15 0.22 2.46
CA ARG A 46 -19.20 -0.79 2.67
C ARG A 46 -20.59 -0.28 2.32
N ASN A 47 -20.76 1.02 2.13
CA ASN A 47 -22.01 1.63 1.66
C ASN A 47 -21.94 1.95 0.17
N LEU A 48 -22.44 1.02 -0.65
CA LEU A 48 -22.44 1.15 -2.12
C LEU A 48 -23.18 2.40 -2.61
N ALA A 49 -24.32 2.73 -2.03
CA ALA A 49 -25.13 3.88 -2.46
C ALA A 49 -24.37 5.20 -2.24
N SER A 50 -23.77 5.37 -1.05
CA SER A 50 -22.95 6.54 -0.72
C SER A 50 -21.73 6.65 -1.63
N LEU A 51 -21.01 5.53 -1.87
CA LEU A 51 -19.82 5.51 -2.73
C LEU A 51 -20.18 5.86 -4.19
N ARG A 52 -21.27 5.31 -4.74
CA ARG A 52 -21.76 5.66 -6.07
C ARG A 52 -22.13 7.13 -6.20
N ALA A 53 -22.86 7.67 -5.22
CA ALA A 53 -23.23 9.08 -5.21
C ALA A 53 -21.98 10.00 -5.18
N ALA A 54 -21.01 9.69 -4.33
CA ALA A 54 -19.77 10.44 -4.23
C ALA A 54 -18.95 10.40 -5.53
N MET A 55 -18.81 9.22 -6.16
CA MET A 55 -18.10 9.09 -7.43
C MET A 55 -18.84 9.78 -8.58
N SER A 56 -20.17 9.69 -8.63
CA SER A 56 -20.98 10.39 -9.63
C SER A 56 -20.83 11.91 -9.52
N ALA A 57 -20.79 12.44 -8.31
CA ALA A 57 -20.60 13.88 -8.07
C ALA A 57 -19.18 14.37 -8.40
N ALA A 58 -18.17 13.54 -8.16
CA ALA A 58 -16.77 13.86 -8.41
C ALA A 58 -16.36 13.70 -9.90
N GLU A 59 -17.09 12.92 -10.66
CA GLU A 59 -16.79 12.56 -12.06
C GLU A 59 -15.31 12.26 -12.31
N PRO A 60 -14.67 11.35 -11.52
CA PRO A 60 -13.23 11.12 -11.61
C PRO A 60 -12.86 10.47 -12.94
N GLU A 61 -11.64 10.76 -13.41
CA GLU A 61 -11.03 10.10 -14.55
C GLU A 61 -10.15 8.92 -14.11
N VAL A 62 -9.61 9.02 -12.89
CA VAL A 62 -8.81 7.97 -12.25
C VAL A 62 -9.35 7.70 -10.86
N ILE A 63 -9.48 6.43 -10.49
CA ILE A 63 -9.74 6.02 -9.11
C ILE A 63 -8.55 5.21 -8.58
N ILE A 64 -8.16 5.47 -7.32
CA ILE A 64 -7.19 4.68 -6.57
C ILE A 64 -7.86 4.20 -5.28
N HIS A 65 -8.13 2.89 -5.22
CA HIS A 65 -8.84 2.27 -4.11
C HIS A 65 -7.83 1.74 -3.08
N LEU A 66 -7.62 2.51 -2.00
CA LEU A 66 -6.73 2.18 -0.89
C LEU A 66 -7.48 1.72 0.37
N ALA A 67 -8.79 2.00 0.46
CA ALA A 67 -9.59 1.68 1.64
C ALA A 67 -9.57 0.18 1.94
N ALA A 68 -9.12 -0.18 3.12
CA ALA A 68 -9.06 -1.56 3.59
C ALA A 68 -8.92 -1.63 5.12
N GLN A 69 -9.39 -2.71 5.72
CA GLN A 69 -8.88 -3.15 7.01
C GLN A 69 -7.52 -3.84 6.75
N SER A 70 -6.41 -3.25 7.19
CA SER A 70 -5.05 -3.61 6.76
C SER A 70 -4.21 -4.34 7.80
N LEU A 71 -4.79 -4.66 8.96
CA LEU A 71 -4.09 -5.22 10.11
C LEU A 71 -4.40 -6.70 10.27
N VAL A 72 -3.35 -7.54 10.19
CA VAL A 72 -3.50 -9.01 10.33
C VAL A 72 -4.11 -9.36 11.69
N ARG A 73 -3.63 -8.78 12.79
CA ARG A 73 -4.16 -9.12 14.14
C ARG A 73 -5.60 -8.70 14.32
N ALA A 74 -5.98 -7.52 13.84
CA ALA A 74 -7.36 -7.09 13.88
C ALA A 74 -8.29 -8.02 13.09
N SER A 75 -7.78 -8.65 12.01
CA SER A 75 -8.56 -9.60 11.22
C SER A 75 -8.92 -10.89 11.99
N TYR A 76 -8.10 -11.31 12.94
CA TYR A 76 -8.43 -12.42 13.84
C TYR A 76 -9.50 -12.04 14.87
N GLN A 77 -9.52 -10.77 15.30
CA GLN A 77 -10.49 -10.27 16.28
C GLN A 77 -11.87 -10.01 15.63
N ASP A 78 -11.84 -9.45 14.40
CA ASP A 78 -13.06 -9.16 13.63
C ASP A 78 -12.90 -9.56 12.16
N PRO A 79 -13.07 -10.85 11.85
CA PRO A 79 -12.99 -11.33 10.47
C PRO A 79 -14.14 -10.83 9.61
N VAL A 80 -15.33 -10.60 10.17
CA VAL A 80 -16.50 -10.13 9.40
C VAL A 80 -16.24 -8.73 8.86
N THR A 81 -15.82 -7.79 9.69
CA THR A 81 -15.44 -6.44 9.23
C THR A 81 -14.28 -6.51 8.24
N THR A 82 -13.32 -7.41 8.43
CA THR A 82 -12.20 -7.59 7.49
C THR A 82 -12.69 -8.00 6.10
N PHE A 83 -13.54 -9.04 6.00
CA PHE A 83 -14.06 -9.48 4.71
C PHE A 83 -15.03 -8.47 4.10
N THR A 84 -15.92 -7.88 4.89
CA THR A 84 -16.86 -6.88 4.36
C THR A 84 -16.16 -5.63 3.85
N THR A 85 -15.10 -5.17 4.52
CA THR A 85 -14.32 -4.02 4.06
C THR A 85 -13.46 -4.38 2.85
N ASN A 86 -12.68 -5.47 2.92
CA ASN A 86 -11.66 -5.77 1.92
C ASN A 86 -12.24 -6.42 0.66
N VAL A 87 -13.27 -7.25 0.78
CA VAL A 87 -13.87 -7.93 -0.38
C VAL A 87 -15.09 -7.17 -0.88
N ILE A 88 -16.09 -6.98 -0.01
CA ILE A 88 -17.32 -6.31 -0.44
C ILE A 88 -17.07 -4.83 -0.74
N GLY A 89 -16.23 -4.14 0.04
CA GLY A 89 -15.80 -2.76 -0.27
C GLY A 89 -15.09 -2.66 -1.61
N THR A 90 -14.24 -3.64 -1.98
CA THR A 90 -13.63 -3.71 -3.31
C THR A 90 -14.67 -3.95 -4.41
N VAL A 91 -15.64 -4.84 -4.20
CA VAL A 91 -16.77 -5.05 -5.13
C VAL A 91 -17.57 -3.77 -5.29
N HIS A 92 -17.86 -3.06 -4.20
CA HIS A 92 -18.56 -1.78 -4.24
C HIS A 92 -17.78 -0.71 -5.02
N ALA A 93 -16.46 -0.64 -4.85
CA ALA A 93 -15.62 0.26 -5.64
C ALA A 93 -15.69 -0.07 -7.14
N LEU A 94 -15.64 -1.35 -7.51
CA LEU A 94 -15.75 -1.80 -8.89
C LEU A 94 -17.14 -1.52 -9.47
N GLU A 95 -18.21 -1.69 -8.70
CA GLU A 95 -19.58 -1.33 -9.08
C GLU A 95 -19.75 0.19 -9.25
N ALA A 96 -19.11 0.99 -8.41
CA ALA A 96 -19.12 2.44 -8.58
C ALA A 96 -18.32 2.86 -9.84
N VAL A 97 -17.17 2.23 -10.10
CA VAL A 97 -16.39 2.40 -11.34
C VAL A 97 -17.25 2.09 -12.58
N ARG A 98 -17.94 0.96 -12.57
CA ARG A 98 -18.82 0.54 -13.68
C ARG A 98 -19.95 1.52 -13.95
N ALA A 99 -20.45 2.18 -12.91
CA ALA A 99 -21.53 3.15 -12.97
C ALA A 99 -21.09 4.58 -13.29
N THR A 100 -19.75 4.85 -13.38
CA THR A 100 -19.20 6.21 -13.57
C THR A 100 -18.46 6.31 -14.90
N PRO A 101 -19.12 6.80 -15.97
CA PRO A 101 -18.56 6.80 -17.34
C PRO A 101 -17.29 7.65 -17.52
N SER A 102 -17.02 8.61 -16.64
CA SER A 102 -15.80 9.44 -16.69
C SER A 102 -14.53 8.66 -16.30
N VAL A 103 -14.65 7.55 -15.57
CA VAL A 103 -13.48 6.75 -15.15
C VAL A 103 -12.84 6.06 -16.36
N ARG A 104 -11.55 6.23 -16.49
CA ARG A 104 -10.72 5.59 -17.54
C ARG A 104 -9.70 4.61 -16.98
N ALA A 105 -9.23 4.83 -15.74
CA ALA A 105 -8.32 3.93 -15.05
C ALA A 105 -8.74 3.72 -13.59
N ALA A 106 -8.72 2.48 -13.14
CA ALA A 106 -9.02 2.09 -11.76
C ALA A 106 -7.87 1.26 -11.19
N ILE A 107 -7.21 1.78 -10.17
CA ILE A 107 -6.10 1.13 -9.47
C ILE A 107 -6.61 0.58 -8.13
N MET A 108 -6.61 -0.74 -8.02
CA MET A 108 -7.12 -1.48 -6.87
C MET A 108 -5.95 -1.99 -6.04
N VAL A 109 -5.78 -1.42 -4.85
CA VAL A 109 -4.62 -1.72 -4.00
C VAL A 109 -4.92 -2.93 -3.12
N THR A 110 -4.15 -4.00 -3.33
CA THR A 110 -4.23 -5.21 -2.51
C THR A 110 -2.99 -5.37 -1.62
N SER A 111 -2.27 -6.47 -1.68
CA SER A 111 -1.12 -6.75 -0.81
C SER A 111 -0.30 -7.90 -1.37
N ASP A 112 0.97 -7.98 -1.01
CA ASP A 112 1.83 -9.16 -1.14
C ASP A 112 1.28 -10.39 -0.41
N LYS A 113 0.44 -10.19 0.61
CA LYS A 113 -0.20 -11.26 1.39
C LYS A 113 -1.36 -11.96 0.66
N CYS A 114 -1.69 -11.52 -0.57
CA CYS A 114 -2.72 -12.19 -1.38
C CYS A 114 -2.25 -13.53 -1.96
N TYR A 115 -0.96 -13.87 -1.87
CA TYR A 115 -0.42 -15.11 -2.40
C TYR A 115 -0.55 -16.29 -1.42
N ALA A 116 -0.71 -17.49 -1.95
CA ALA A 116 -0.73 -18.74 -1.19
C ALA A 116 0.69 -19.07 -0.69
N ASN A 117 1.10 -18.44 0.41
CA ASN A 117 2.42 -18.67 1.00
C ASN A 117 2.45 -20.02 1.76
N THR A 118 3.05 -21.02 1.15
CA THR A 118 3.26 -22.36 1.70
C THR A 118 4.66 -22.55 2.29
N GLY A 119 5.43 -21.46 2.47
CA GLY A 119 6.81 -21.51 2.93
C GLY A 119 7.83 -21.69 1.80
N HIS A 120 7.43 -21.42 0.56
CA HIS A 120 8.33 -21.52 -0.60
C HIS A 120 9.40 -20.41 -0.56
N PRO A 121 10.68 -20.71 -0.80
CA PRO A 121 11.77 -19.75 -0.65
C PRO A 121 11.85 -18.70 -1.79
N ARG A 122 11.16 -18.93 -2.92
CA ARG A 122 11.21 -18.01 -4.05
C ARG A 122 10.26 -16.81 -3.88
N PRO A 123 10.62 -15.63 -4.43
CA PRO A 123 9.71 -14.49 -4.49
C PRO A 123 8.48 -14.78 -5.36
N PHE A 124 7.33 -14.15 -5.03
CA PHE A 124 6.07 -14.30 -5.74
C PHE A 124 6.01 -13.41 -6.98
N ALA A 125 5.62 -14.00 -8.11
CA ALA A 125 5.27 -13.32 -9.35
C ALA A 125 3.74 -13.10 -9.43
N GLU A 126 3.29 -12.22 -10.34
CA GLU A 126 1.89 -11.83 -10.45
C GLU A 126 0.94 -13.00 -10.79
N ASP A 127 1.45 -14.01 -11.47
CA ASP A 127 0.68 -15.18 -11.92
C ASP A 127 0.74 -16.35 -10.92
N ASP A 128 1.37 -16.16 -9.76
CA ASP A 128 1.40 -17.17 -8.72
C ASP A 128 0.03 -17.33 -8.05
N ARG A 129 -0.18 -18.52 -7.49
CA ARG A 129 -1.44 -18.88 -6.84
C ARG A 129 -1.82 -17.91 -5.74
N LEU A 130 -3.04 -17.41 -5.80
CA LEU A 130 -3.66 -16.60 -4.76
C LEU A 130 -4.16 -17.48 -3.60
N GLY A 131 -4.16 -16.91 -2.39
CA GLY A 131 -4.66 -17.56 -1.17
C GLY A 131 -4.10 -16.90 0.07
N GLY A 132 -4.57 -17.35 1.25
CA GLY A 132 -4.08 -16.84 2.53
C GLY A 132 -4.46 -17.79 3.67
N ARG A 133 -3.68 -17.78 4.76
CA ARG A 133 -3.95 -18.63 5.95
C ARG A 133 -4.67 -17.89 7.06
N ASP A 134 -4.64 -16.57 7.04
CA ASP A 134 -5.34 -15.70 8.00
C ASP A 134 -6.45 -14.91 7.31
N PRO A 135 -7.42 -14.35 8.06
CA PRO A 135 -8.56 -13.64 7.47
C PRO A 135 -8.16 -12.43 6.62
N TYR A 136 -7.11 -11.70 7.00
CA TYR A 136 -6.61 -10.57 6.20
C TYR A 136 -6.05 -11.04 4.86
N SER A 137 -5.12 -11.99 4.87
CA SER A 137 -4.50 -12.54 3.67
C SER A 137 -5.53 -13.15 2.73
N SER A 138 -6.47 -13.95 3.29
CA SER A 138 -7.58 -14.53 2.53
C SER A 138 -8.48 -13.44 1.93
N SER A 139 -8.80 -12.38 2.68
CA SER A 139 -9.61 -11.27 2.15
C SER A 139 -8.95 -10.54 1.00
N LYS A 140 -7.61 -10.39 1.02
CA LYS A 140 -6.86 -9.78 -0.07
C LYS A 140 -6.79 -10.68 -1.31
N ALA A 141 -6.68 -11.99 -1.13
CA ALA A 141 -6.80 -12.95 -2.22
C ALA A 141 -8.20 -12.94 -2.86
N CYS A 142 -9.26 -12.91 -2.05
CA CYS A 142 -10.63 -12.77 -2.54
C CYS A 142 -10.86 -11.45 -3.30
N ALA A 143 -10.27 -10.35 -2.83
CA ALA A 143 -10.33 -9.07 -3.54
C ALA A 143 -9.65 -9.16 -4.93
N GLU A 144 -8.50 -9.81 -5.05
CA GLU A 144 -7.84 -10.07 -6.35
C GLU A 144 -8.73 -10.86 -7.31
N LEU A 145 -9.39 -11.92 -6.81
CA LEU A 145 -10.32 -12.72 -7.63
C LEU A 145 -11.52 -11.88 -8.08
N ALA A 146 -12.08 -11.05 -7.20
CA ALA A 146 -13.17 -10.14 -7.55
C ALA A 146 -12.72 -9.11 -8.61
N ILE A 147 -11.54 -8.51 -8.46
CA ILE A 147 -10.97 -7.56 -9.42
C ILE A 147 -10.81 -8.23 -10.79
N ALA A 148 -10.24 -9.44 -10.84
CA ALA A 148 -10.07 -10.19 -12.08
C ALA A 148 -11.41 -10.49 -12.75
N ALA A 149 -12.40 -10.98 -11.99
CA ALA A 149 -13.73 -11.28 -12.50
C ALA A 149 -14.42 -10.03 -13.09
N TYR A 150 -14.36 -8.88 -12.40
CA TYR A 150 -14.94 -7.65 -12.90
C TYR A 150 -14.26 -7.13 -14.16
N ARG A 151 -12.92 -7.18 -14.20
CA ARG A 151 -12.12 -6.78 -15.37
C ARG A 151 -12.51 -7.59 -16.61
N GLU A 152 -12.65 -8.90 -16.47
CA GLU A 152 -12.91 -9.80 -17.59
C GLU A 152 -14.39 -9.79 -18.02
N SER A 153 -15.31 -9.75 -17.04
CA SER A 153 -16.73 -9.92 -17.34
C SER A 153 -17.45 -8.61 -17.65
N PHE A 154 -17.05 -7.49 -17.03
CA PHE A 154 -17.81 -6.24 -17.10
C PHE A 154 -17.01 -5.07 -17.66
N LEU A 155 -15.67 -5.08 -17.53
CA LEU A 155 -14.79 -3.97 -17.85
C LEU A 155 -13.63 -4.39 -18.75
N PRO A 156 -13.88 -5.12 -19.87
CA PRO A 156 -12.80 -5.71 -20.64
C PRO A 156 -11.96 -4.68 -21.43
N LYS A 157 -12.50 -3.49 -21.68
CA LYS A 157 -11.81 -2.46 -22.47
C LYS A 157 -11.63 -1.13 -21.74
N SER A 158 -12.69 -0.63 -21.12
CA SER A 158 -12.69 0.66 -20.41
C SER A 158 -13.79 0.68 -19.35
N PRO A 159 -13.51 1.21 -18.15
CA PRO A 159 -12.19 1.61 -17.65
C PRO A 159 -11.23 0.44 -17.49
N ARG A 160 -9.92 0.69 -17.59
CA ARG A 160 -8.91 -0.33 -17.33
C ARG A 160 -8.71 -0.51 -15.84
N VAL A 161 -8.90 -1.73 -15.38
CA VAL A 161 -8.81 -2.08 -13.95
C VAL A 161 -7.52 -2.85 -13.69
N ILE A 162 -6.68 -2.30 -12.82
CA ILE A 162 -5.37 -2.85 -12.46
C ILE A 162 -5.33 -3.11 -10.96
N SER A 163 -4.90 -4.30 -10.54
CA SER A 163 -4.52 -4.54 -9.14
C SER A 163 -3.04 -4.25 -8.93
N VAL A 164 -2.72 -3.69 -7.77
CA VAL A 164 -1.34 -3.39 -7.38
C VAL A 164 -1.04 -3.98 -6.01
N ARG A 165 0.07 -4.72 -5.92
CA ARG A 165 0.48 -5.49 -4.76
C ARG A 165 1.79 -4.96 -4.24
N ALA A 166 1.84 -4.56 -2.99
CA ALA A 166 3.05 -4.13 -2.30
C ALA A 166 3.02 -4.62 -0.86
N GLY A 167 4.18 -4.94 -0.33
CA GLY A 167 4.35 -5.42 1.05
C GLY A 167 5.26 -4.53 1.86
N ASN A 168 5.16 -4.65 3.18
CA ASN A 168 6.07 -4.09 4.18
C ASN A 168 6.54 -2.65 3.92
N VAL A 169 5.57 -1.79 3.62
CA VAL A 169 5.80 -0.36 3.34
C VAL A 169 6.01 0.38 4.66
N ILE A 170 7.10 1.16 4.74
CA ILE A 170 7.44 2.03 5.87
C ILE A 170 7.47 3.50 5.44
N GLY A 171 7.34 4.40 6.39
CA GLY A 171 7.34 5.85 6.18
C GLY A 171 6.71 6.56 7.37
N GLY A 172 6.82 7.86 7.40
CA GLY A 172 6.21 8.68 8.45
C GLY A 172 4.69 8.66 8.40
N GLY A 173 4.04 8.99 9.53
CA GLY A 173 2.58 9.11 9.61
C GLY A 173 1.79 7.81 9.68
N ASP A 174 2.42 6.63 9.73
CA ASP A 174 1.75 5.41 10.11
C ASP A 174 1.65 5.31 11.64
N TRP A 175 0.43 5.32 12.15
CA TRP A 175 0.15 5.20 13.59
C TRP A 175 -0.61 3.93 13.94
N SER A 176 -0.68 2.98 13.01
CA SER A 176 -1.39 1.71 13.20
C SER A 176 -0.75 0.90 14.32
N LYS A 177 -1.60 0.30 15.15
CA LYS A 177 -1.15 -0.67 16.17
C LYS A 177 -0.67 -1.96 15.51
N ASP A 178 0.20 -2.69 16.19
CA ASP A 178 0.72 -3.99 15.74
C ASP A 178 1.54 -3.95 14.44
N ARG A 179 2.01 -2.77 14.02
CA ARG A 179 3.02 -2.61 12.99
C ARG A 179 4.36 -2.22 13.59
N LEU A 180 5.44 -2.79 13.03
CA LEU A 180 6.78 -2.69 13.62
C LEU A 180 7.22 -1.24 13.84
N VAL A 181 7.26 -0.41 12.80
CA VAL A 181 7.76 0.98 12.92
C VAL A 181 6.91 1.83 13.88
N PRO A 182 5.57 1.87 13.77
CA PRO A 182 4.75 2.57 14.76
C PRO A 182 4.94 2.09 16.20
N ASP A 183 5.12 0.77 16.42
CA ASP A 183 5.33 0.21 17.75
C ASP A 183 6.71 0.59 18.31
N LEU A 184 7.77 0.57 17.49
CA LEU A 184 9.10 1.09 17.83
C LEU A 184 9.02 2.56 18.25
N VAL A 185 8.41 3.40 17.43
CA VAL A 185 8.30 4.85 17.67
C VAL A 185 7.55 5.15 18.96
N ARG A 186 6.42 4.45 19.22
CA ARG A 186 5.69 4.61 20.48
C ARG A 186 6.53 4.27 21.70
N ALA A 187 7.26 3.15 21.65
CA ALA A 187 8.13 2.72 22.74
C ALA A 187 9.30 3.69 22.95
N PHE A 188 9.96 4.12 21.86
CA PHE A 188 11.09 5.04 21.93
C PHE A 188 10.67 6.41 22.48
N ARG A 189 9.52 6.93 22.09
CA ARG A 189 8.95 8.18 22.65
C ARG A 189 8.63 8.05 24.13
N ALA A 190 8.24 6.86 24.58
CA ALA A 190 7.96 6.56 25.98
C ALA A 190 9.23 6.25 26.80
N GLY A 191 10.43 6.26 26.19
CA GLY A 191 11.68 5.87 26.85
C GLY A 191 11.70 4.40 27.30
N GLN A 192 10.94 3.54 26.61
CA GLN A 192 10.80 2.12 26.95
C GLN A 192 11.36 1.23 25.84
N PRO A 193 11.90 0.04 26.16
CA PRO A 193 12.27 -0.93 25.14
C PRO A 193 11.04 -1.42 24.37
N ALA A 194 11.11 -1.38 23.04
CA ALA A 194 10.04 -1.90 22.20
C ALA A 194 9.98 -3.44 22.25
N GLN A 195 8.77 -4.01 22.23
CA GLN A 195 8.55 -5.46 22.20
C GLN A 195 8.44 -5.91 20.75
N ILE A 196 9.35 -6.78 20.29
CA ILE A 196 9.36 -7.26 18.90
C ILE A 196 9.03 -8.74 18.85
N ARG A 197 8.06 -9.06 18.00
CA ARG A 197 7.72 -10.44 17.63
C ARG A 197 8.62 -10.89 16.48
N TYR A 198 9.01 -12.13 16.44
CA TYR A 198 9.71 -12.76 15.31
C TYR A 198 10.88 -11.93 14.73
N PRO A 199 11.89 -11.55 15.50
CA PRO A 199 12.97 -10.67 15.05
C PRO A 199 13.77 -11.26 13.87
N GLU A 200 13.80 -12.57 13.71
CA GLU A 200 14.58 -13.24 12.66
C GLU A 200 13.82 -13.38 11.32
N THR A 201 12.55 -13.00 11.26
CA THR A 201 11.81 -13.05 10.01
C THR A 201 12.30 -11.98 9.04
N THR A 202 12.42 -12.35 7.75
CA THR A 202 12.84 -11.44 6.70
C THR A 202 11.65 -10.81 6.00
N ARG A 203 11.76 -9.51 5.69
CA ARG A 203 10.72 -8.73 5.02
C ARG A 203 11.32 -7.84 3.94
N PRO A 204 10.59 -7.61 2.84
CA PRO A 204 10.98 -6.69 1.77
C PRO A 204 10.57 -5.26 2.13
N TRP A 205 11.36 -4.62 3.00
CA TRP A 205 11.07 -3.26 3.42
C TRP A 205 11.22 -2.28 2.26
N GLN A 206 10.23 -1.41 2.07
CA GLN A 206 10.29 -0.36 1.07
C GLN A 206 9.68 0.93 1.58
N PHE A 207 10.19 2.05 1.10
CA PHE A 207 9.64 3.35 1.46
C PHE A 207 8.27 3.57 0.80
N VAL A 208 7.41 4.32 1.46
CA VAL A 208 6.03 4.55 1.01
C VAL A 208 5.96 5.15 -0.38
N LEU A 209 6.86 6.06 -0.72
CA LEU A 209 6.87 6.71 -2.03
C LEU A 209 7.30 5.78 -3.16
N ASP A 210 8.15 4.77 -2.92
CA ASP A 210 8.46 3.76 -3.94
C ASP A 210 7.22 2.95 -4.33
N ALA A 211 6.45 2.50 -3.37
CA ALA A 211 5.19 1.80 -3.64
C ALA A 211 4.18 2.71 -4.36
N LEU A 212 4.01 3.96 -3.88
CA LEU A 212 3.09 4.92 -4.47
C LEU A 212 3.52 5.35 -5.87
N HIS A 213 4.82 5.47 -6.15
CA HIS A 213 5.35 5.70 -7.49
C HIS A 213 4.87 4.62 -8.46
N GLY A 214 4.92 3.36 -8.04
CA GLY A 214 4.37 2.26 -8.82
C GLY A 214 2.88 2.42 -9.11
N TYR A 215 2.09 2.85 -8.12
CA TYR A 215 0.64 3.06 -8.30
C TYR A 215 0.34 4.21 -9.27
N VAL A 216 1.09 5.29 -9.17
CA VAL A 216 0.99 6.45 -10.07
C VAL A 216 1.34 6.07 -11.51
N LEU A 217 2.46 5.35 -11.73
CA LEU A 217 2.84 4.85 -13.05
C LEU A 217 1.82 3.85 -13.62
N ALA A 218 1.29 2.95 -12.80
CA ALA A 218 0.24 2.02 -13.23
C ALA A 218 -1.02 2.78 -13.68
N ALA A 219 -1.40 3.85 -12.98
CA ALA A 219 -2.54 4.69 -13.36
C ALA A 219 -2.29 5.42 -14.69
N GLU A 220 -1.13 6.04 -14.88
CA GLU A 220 -0.74 6.69 -16.14
C GLU A 220 -0.84 5.70 -17.32
N ARG A 221 -0.23 4.53 -17.16
CA ARG A 221 -0.21 3.52 -18.23
C ARG A 221 -1.58 2.93 -18.52
N ALA A 222 -2.36 2.62 -17.48
CA ALA A 222 -3.72 2.13 -17.65
C ALA A 222 -4.63 3.15 -18.32
N PHE A 223 -4.41 4.43 -18.09
CA PHE A 223 -5.17 5.50 -18.73
C PHE A 223 -4.86 5.61 -20.23
N GLU A 224 -3.59 5.48 -20.61
CA GLU A 224 -3.11 5.67 -21.97
C GLU A 224 -3.28 4.44 -22.88
N ARG A 225 -3.00 3.24 -22.35
CA ARG A 225 -2.96 2.01 -23.13
C ARG A 225 -3.36 0.78 -22.30
N GLU A 226 -3.63 -0.32 -22.99
CA GLU A 226 -3.84 -1.61 -22.35
C GLU A 226 -2.55 -2.10 -21.68
N VAL A 227 -2.68 -2.59 -20.45
CA VAL A 227 -1.61 -3.19 -19.65
C VAL A 227 -2.15 -4.42 -18.90
N PRO A 228 -1.26 -5.37 -18.50
CA PRO A 228 -1.67 -6.51 -17.70
C PRO A 228 -2.44 -6.12 -16.44
N GLY A 229 -3.30 -7.00 -15.98
CA GLY A 229 -4.24 -6.72 -14.90
C GLY A 229 -3.65 -6.66 -13.50
N ALA A 230 -2.37 -7.03 -13.28
CA ALA A 230 -1.75 -7.01 -11.95
C ALA A 230 -0.27 -6.62 -12.04
N PHE A 231 0.20 -5.87 -11.02
CA PHE A 231 1.62 -5.51 -10.84
C PHE A 231 2.06 -5.69 -9.39
N ASN A 232 3.23 -6.28 -9.22
CA ASN A 232 3.96 -6.33 -7.97
C ASN A 232 4.93 -5.16 -7.85
N PHE A 233 4.96 -4.52 -6.68
CA PHE A 233 5.91 -3.47 -6.33
C PHE A 233 6.62 -3.87 -5.04
N GLY A 234 7.87 -4.28 -5.16
CA GLY A 234 8.73 -4.66 -4.05
C GLY A 234 10.17 -4.28 -4.31
N PRO A 235 10.97 -4.10 -3.26
CA PRO A 235 12.40 -3.79 -3.40
C PRO A 235 13.14 -4.94 -4.04
N ASP A 236 14.40 -4.74 -4.35
CA ASP A 236 15.27 -5.81 -4.83
C ASP A 236 15.37 -6.91 -3.75
N VAL A 237 15.44 -8.18 -4.16
CA VAL A 237 15.52 -9.32 -3.22
C VAL A 237 16.72 -9.19 -2.28
N ARG A 238 17.83 -8.61 -2.77
CA ARG A 238 19.03 -8.31 -1.97
C ARG A 238 18.80 -7.26 -0.87
N ASP A 239 17.74 -6.47 -0.96
CA ASP A 239 17.37 -5.44 0.02
C ASP A 239 16.39 -5.97 1.08
N ALA A 240 16.00 -7.24 1.00
CA ALA A 240 15.24 -7.89 2.06
C ALA A 240 16.09 -7.95 3.35
N ARG A 241 15.53 -7.50 4.47
CA ARG A 241 16.20 -7.42 5.78
C ARG A 241 15.33 -8.06 6.85
N THR A 242 15.98 -8.53 7.91
CA THR A 242 15.26 -9.06 9.08
C THR A 242 14.52 -7.95 9.83
N VAL A 243 13.50 -8.33 10.59
CA VAL A 243 12.83 -7.44 11.54
C VAL A 243 13.82 -6.89 12.56
N ARG A 244 14.76 -7.72 13.04
CA ARG A 244 15.90 -7.32 13.90
C ARG A 244 16.67 -6.17 13.28
N TRP A 245 17.12 -6.33 12.04
CA TRP A 245 17.91 -5.31 11.35
C TRP A 245 17.20 -3.95 11.32
N LEU A 246 15.91 -3.94 10.95
CA LEU A 246 15.13 -2.70 10.92
C LEU A 246 14.99 -2.07 12.31
N ALA A 247 14.77 -2.89 13.34
CA ALA A 247 14.66 -2.42 14.71
C ALA A 247 15.97 -1.82 15.22
N ASP A 248 17.10 -2.46 14.92
CA ASP A 248 18.43 -1.96 15.26
C ASP A 248 18.74 -0.64 14.54
N ALA A 249 18.45 -0.56 13.24
CA ALA A 249 18.64 0.66 12.45
C ALA A 249 17.76 1.82 12.94
N MET A 250 16.50 1.55 13.25
CA MET A 250 15.58 2.56 13.82
C MET A 250 16.05 3.01 15.21
N ALA A 251 16.51 2.11 16.09
CA ALA A 251 17.01 2.45 17.42
C ALA A 251 18.29 3.29 17.34
N ALA A 252 19.23 2.91 16.47
CA ALA A 252 20.46 3.66 16.23
C ALA A 252 20.17 5.08 15.73
N ARG A 253 19.26 5.22 14.76
CA ARG A 253 18.85 6.51 14.19
C ARG A 253 18.07 7.36 15.19
N TRP A 254 17.26 6.73 16.05
CA TRP A 254 16.53 7.41 17.10
C TRP A 254 17.45 8.04 18.13
N GLY A 255 18.47 7.30 18.60
CA GLY A 255 19.39 7.73 19.65
C GLY A 255 18.76 7.70 21.05
N GLY A 256 19.37 8.42 22.00
CA GLY A 256 18.81 8.60 23.36
C GLY A 256 18.60 7.31 24.15
N GLY A 257 19.36 6.22 23.84
CA GLY A 257 19.20 4.93 24.52
C GLY A 257 18.00 4.11 24.04
N ALA A 258 17.38 4.47 22.89
CA ALA A 258 16.33 3.69 22.28
C ALA A 258 16.75 2.23 22.09
N SER A 259 15.88 1.31 22.46
CA SER A 259 16.20 -0.13 22.44
C SER A 259 14.96 -0.96 22.21
N TRP A 260 15.17 -2.23 21.94
CA TRP A 260 14.08 -3.22 21.80
C TRP A 260 14.48 -4.55 22.43
N ARG A 261 13.51 -5.41 22.66
CA ARG A 261 13.70 -6.80 23.09
C ARG A 261 12.71 -7.72 22.40
N ALA A 262 13.06 -8.99 22.28
CA ALA A 262 12.16 -10.00 21.77
C ALA A 262 10.97 -10.18 22.72
N SER A 263 9.77 -10.34 22.17
CA SER A 263 8.58 -10.68 22.96
C SER A 263 8.66 -12.13 23.41
N GLU A 264 8.37 -12.37 24.68
CA GLU A 264 8.28 -13.71 25.26
C GLU A 264 6.87 -14.33 25.12
N ALA A 265 5.88 -13.53 24.68
CA ALA A 265 4.52 -14.00 24.50
C ALA A 265 4.36 -14.87 23.24
N GLU A 266 3.45 -15.82 23.29
CA GLU A 266 3.02 -16.53 22.11
C GLU A 266 2.25 -15.60 21.16
N HIS A 267 2.52 -15.72 19.86
CA HIS A 267 1.89 -14.91 18.81
C HIS A 267 1.33 -15.79 17.71
N PRO A 268 0.25 -15.36 17.02
CA PRO A 268 -0.24 -16.05 15.84
C PRO A 268 0.86 -16.20 14.78
N HIS A 269 0.81 -17.29 14.04
CA HIS A 269 1.79 -17.60 13.02
C HIS A 269 1.92 -16.45 11.99
N GLU A 270 3.15 -16.03 11.74
CA GLU A 270 3.51 -15.13 10.63
C GLU A 270 4.42 -15.86 9.64
N ALA A 271 4.28 -15.57 8.36
CA ALA A 271 5.12 -16.14 7.31
C ALA A 271 6.61 -15.82 7.56
N ALA A 272 7.48 -16.79 7.49
CA ALA A 272 8.92 -16.64 7.73
C ALA A 272 9.58 -15.70 6.69
N SER A 273 9.13 -15.77 5.43
CA SER A 273 9.63 -14.93 4.34
C SER A 273 8.49 -14.54 3.41
N LEU A 274 8.57 -13.34 2.87
CA LEU A 274 7.70 -12.83 1.83
C LEU A 274 8.53 -11.90 0.95
N ALA A 275 8.56 -12.13 -0.35
CA ALA A 275 9.23 -11.27 -1.31
C ALA A 275 8.44 -11.26 -2.63
N LEU A 276 8.57 -10.22 -3.41
CA LEU A 276 7.88 -10.02 -4.68
C LEU A 276 8.88 -9.95 -5.84
N VAL A 277 8.50 -10.54 -6.97
CA VAL A 277 9.14 -10.28 -8.27
C VAL A 277 8.48 -9.06 -8.89
N SER A 278 9.24 -8.01 -9.15
CA SER A 278 8.74 -6.77 -9.77
C SER A 278 9.18 -6.61 -11.24
N THR A 279 9.53 -7.71 -11.90
CA THR A 279 10.01 -7.68 -13.30
C THR A 279 8.97 -7.09 -14.25
N ARG A 280 7.70 -7.42 -14.08
CA ARG A 280 6.60 -6.90 -14.89
C ARG A 280 6.48 -5.38 -14.77
N ALA A 281 6.56 -4.84 -13.56
CA ALA A 281 6.54 -3.40 -13.30
C ALA A 281 7.76 -2.70 -13.92
N ARG A 282 8.95 -3.29 -13.81
CA ARG A 282 10.17 -2.75 -14.44
C ARG A 282 10.05 -2.68 -15.96
N GLN A 283 9.61 -3.75 -16.61
CA GLN A 283 9.55 -3.86 -18.06
C GLN A 283 8.43 -3.02 -18.69
N LEU A 284 7.24 -3.01 -18.08
CA LEU A 284 6.05 -2.41 -18.69
C LEU A 284 5.76 -1.00 -18.21
N LEU A 285 6.15 -0.65 -17.00
CA LEU A 285 5.94 0.68 -16.41
C LEU A 285 7.21 1.51 -16.33
N GLY A 286 8.39 0.88 -16.45
CA GLY A 286 9.68 1.53 -16.19
C GLY A 286 9.90 1.81 -14.70
N TRP A 287 9.17 1.12 -13.82
CA TRP A 287 9.28 1.30 -12.37
C TRP A 287 10.51 0.58 -11.81
N THR A 288 11.25 1.27 -10.97
CA THR A 288 12.30 0.70 -10.11
C THR A 288 12.21 1.35 -8.74
N PRO A 289 12.50 0.63 -7.64
CA PRO A 289 12.65 1.28 -6.35
C PRO A 289 13.83 2.26 -6.41
N LEU A 290 13.65 3.44 -5.82
CA LEU A 290 14.67 4.50 -5.82
C LEU A 290 15.43 4.53 -4.50
N LEU A 291 14.78 4.15 -3.39
CA LEU A 291 15.38 4.14 -2.07
C LEU A 291 15.72 2.71 -1.66
N ASP A 292 16.92 2.50 -1.16
CA ASP A 292 17.31 1.28 -0.48
C ASP A 292 16.71 1.21 0.94
N ALA A 293 16.87 0.08 1.60
CA ALA A 293 16.31 -0.14 2.94
C ALA A 293 16.89 0.81 3.99
N GLU A 294 18.15 1.20 3.86
CA GLU A 294 18.83 2.11 4.81
C GLU A 294 18.25 3.52 4.69
N THR A 295 18.20 4.05 3.49
CA THR A 295 17.59 5.37 3.21
C THR A 295 16.10 5.40 3.59
N ALA A 296 15.37 4.32 3.35
CA ALA A 296 13.96 4.20 3.75
C ALA A 296 13.80 4.30 5.29
N VAL A 297 14.69 3.67 6.05
CA VAL A 297 14.71 3.77 7.52
C VAL A 297 15.08 5.19 7.96
N ASP A 298 16.09 5.80 7.35
CA ASP A 298 16.54 7.15 7.66
C ASP A 298 15.41 8.16 7.47
N TRP A 299 14.78 8.18 6.33
CA TRP A 299 13.66 9.08 6.04
C TRP A 299 12.46 8.84 6.97
N THR A 300 12.20 7.58 7.30
CA THR A 300 11.14 7.22 8.24
C THR A 300 11.44 7.75 9.64
N ALA A 301 12.66 7.53 10.15
CA ALA A 301 13.06 7.98 11.48
C ALA A 301 13.07 9.52 11.57
N ASP A 302 13.58 10.20 10.56
CA ASP A 302 13.64 11.66 10.49
C ASP A 302 12.23 12.27 10.55
N TRP A 303 11.26 11.69 9.82
CA TRP A 303 9.86 12.11 9.87
C TRP A 303 9.30 12.05 11.30
N TYR A 304 9.51 10.93 12.00
CA TYR A 304 8.98 10.74 13.35
C TYR A 304 9.71 11.55 14.43
N LYS A 305 10.96 11.89 14.22
CA LYS A 305 11.77 12.74 15.13
C LYS A 305 11.52 14.23 14.93
N SER A 306 11.08 14.62 13.75
CA SER A 306 10.77 16.01 13.43
C SER A 306 9.62 16.53 14.31
N SER A 307 9.68 17.81 14.66
CA SER A 307 8.60 18.55 15.32
C SER A 307 7.49 18.96 14.35
N ARG A 308 7.71 18.81 13.05
CA ARG A 308 6.78 19.14 11.96
C ARG A 308 6.57 17.95 11.03
N ASP A 309 5.47 17.98 10.29
CA ASP A 309 5.21 17.01 9.23
C ASP A 309 6.19 17.22 8.06
N LEU A 310 6.98 16.21 7.73
CA LEU A 310 7.96 16.23 6.63
C LEU A 310 7.42 15.61 5.34
N THR A 311 6.14 15.30 5.27
CA THR A 311 5.57 14.56 4.13
C THR A 311 5.81 15.27 2.80
N VAL A 312 5.54 16.58 2.74
CA VAL A 312 5.71 17.37 1.52
C VAL A 312 7.17 17.45 1.11
N GLU A 313 8.05 17.77 2.04
CA GLU A 313 9.50 17.85 1.79
C GLU A 313 10.07 16.52 1.29
N GLN A 314 9.65 15.42 1.89
CA GLN A 314 10.10 14.09 1.44
C GLN A 314 9.52 13.70 0.08
N ILE A 315 8.28 14.12 -0.25
CA ILE A 315 7.72 13.95 -1.60
C ILE A 315 8.54 14.76 -2.62
N GLU A 316 8.86 16.01 -2.34
CA GLU A 316 9.64 16.87 -3.25
C GLU A 316 11.03 16.29 -3.46
N ALA A 317 11.73 15.89 -2.40
CA ALA A 317 13.04 15.24 -2.49
C ALA A 317 12.98 13.92 -3.30
N PHE A 318 11.93 13.10 -3.10
CA PHE A 318 11.73 11.88 -3.88
C PHE A 318 11.48 12.19 -5.37
N MET A 319 10.74 13.25 -5.68
CA MET A 319 10.49 13.67 -7.07
C MET A 319 11.75 14.14 -7.79
N GLU A 320 12.78 14.61 -7.09
CA GLU A 320 14.09 14.95 -7.66
C GLU A 320 14.89 13.70 -8.04
N LEU A 321 14.66 12.56 -7.40
CA LEU A 321 15.30 11.29 -7.73
C LEU A 321 14.68 10.60 -8.95
N LEU A 322 13.50 11.03 -9.39
CA LEU A 322 12.81 10.42 -10.53
C LEU A 322 13.55 10.69 -11.83
N PRO A 323 13.69 9.70 -12.72
CA PRO A 323 14.28 9.92 -14.03
C PRO A 323 13.47 10.97 -14.81
N ALA A 324 14.21 11.80 -15.56
CA ALA A 324 13.67 12.88 -16.38
C ALA A 324 12.69 12.39 -17.47
#